data_20a1c4e973a3cd2bfa98b76091ac7849
#
_entry.id   20a1c4e973a3cd2bfa98b76091ac7849
#
_cell.length_a   1.000
_cell.length_b   1.000
_cell.length_c   1.000
_cell.angle_alpha   90.00
_cell.angle_beta   90.00
_cell.angle_gamma   90.00
#
_symmetry.space_group_name_H-M   'P 1'
#
loop_
_entity.id
_entity.type
_entity.pdbx_description
1 polymer ?
#
loop_
_entity_poly.entity_id
_entity_poly.type
_entity_poly.pdbx_seq_one_letter_code
_entity_poly.pdbx_strand_id
1 'polypeptide(L)'
;MPFLMKTVSAQRLFEGVNELHTGNSELPDTKDWPAVRGHLDMAIGEAWIYESWLETWWPFLMRSERRYFRSNWLAGSTYNKTDEVFDAATQQYFQCLRDSVTGAGNSPTDSAGAERSAYWAECLTTYAGDDWLTATAYDVGDIVYYTVDNNYYQCHTAHTSSGTLIPTATAGNERWGVLTPFQRYVAKELTGQTEIGDTFNVTDVDPRSDARWTGLDWEEIQDRVYVRDDVAFCWITFRAARTRLTGTIFSASAAYTAGKQVYYSSTTTPGNFYTCVTTTTAGEDPDDTPAKWTVVEIPEAFEQFAIFSALASLKVADDEADARREANEQAEGYLIQQANRFFPYRGKASSVPPRVYGSSVY
;
A
#
# COMPACT_ATOMS: atom_id res chain seq x y z
N MET A 1 15.09 -13.60 14.19
CA MET A 1 15.90 -12.48 13.65
C MET A 1 15.29 -12.13 12.30
N PRO A 2 14.92 -10.89 12.02
CA PRO A 2 14.53 -10.51 10.68
C PRO A 2 15.76 -10.75 9.78
N PHE A 3 15.59 -11.56 8.75
CA PHE A 3 16.61 -11.68 7.69
C PHE A 3 16.71 -10.31 7.04
N LEU A 4 17.80 -9.59 7.32
CA LEU A 4 18.13 -8.38 6.59
C LEU A 4 18.29 -8.80 5.11
N MET A 5 17.37 -8.33 4.28
CA MET A 5 17.49 -8.48 2.84
C MET A 5 18.79 -7.81 2.40
N LYS A 6 19.66 -8.58 1.75
CA LYS A 6 20.77 -7.97 1.04
C LYS A 6 20.24 -7.34 -0.24
N THR A 7 20.59 -6.09 -0.45
CA THR A 7 20.25 -5.33 -1.65
C THR A 7 21.49 -5.14 -2.52
N VAL A 8 21.28 -5.07 -3.83
CA VAL A 8 22.27 -4.68 -4.80
C VAL A 8 22.05 -3.24 -5.23
N SER A 9 23.10 -2.47 -5.45
CA SER A 9 22.98 -1.12 -5.99
C SER A 9 22.56 -1.16 -7.46
N ALA A 10 21.77 -0.19 -7.88
CA ALA A 10 21.44 -0.05 -9.30
C ALA A 10 22.69 0.16 -10.16
N GLN A 11 23.69 0.87 -9.64
CA GLN A 11 24.99 1.04 -10.30
C GLN A 11 25.61 -0.29 -10.69
N ARG A 12 25.65 -1.26 -9.77
CA ARG A 12 26.21 -2.59 -10.02
C ARG A 12 25.49 -3.31 -11.16
N LEU A 13 24.17 -3.16 -11.26
CA LEU A 13 23.39 -3.76 -12.35
C LEU A 13 23.75 -3.09 -13.70
N PHE A 14 23.81 -1.77 -13.74
CA PHE A 14 24.20 -1.04 -14.95
C PHE A 14 25.61 -1.38 -15.42
N GLU A 15 26.59 -1.37 -14.51
CA GLU A 15 27.98 -1.76 -14.79
C GLU A 15 28.07 -3.19 -15.32
N GLY A 16 27.35 -4.13 -14.69
CA GLY A 16 27.34 -5.53 -15.12
C GLY A 16 26.75 -5.73 -16.53
N VAL A 17 25.66 -5.05 -16.84
CA VAL A 17 25.07 -5.09 -18.20
C VAL A 17 26.06 -4.48 -19.22
N ASN A 18 26.65 -3.33 -18.91
CA ASN A 18 27.54 -2.63 -19.83
C ASN A 18 28.85 -3.41 -20.04
N GLU A 19 29.39 -4.00 -18.99
CA GLU A 19 30.59 -4.86 -19.07
C GLU A 19 30.37 -6.05 -20.03
N LEU A 20 29.22 -6.73 -19.91
CA LEU A 20 28.90 -7.88 -20.76
C LEU A 20 28.51 -7.47 -22.19
N HIS A 21 27.95 -6.28 -22.38
CA HIS A 21 27.51 -5.80 -23.69
C HIS A 21 28.64 -5.14 -24.49
N THR A 22 29.45 -4.29 -23.86
CA THR A 22 30.48 -3.47 -24.52
C THR A 22 31.90 -3.80 -24.11
N GLY A 23 32.11 -4.61 -23.07
CA GLY A 23 33.42 -4.86 -22.46
C GLY A 23 33.89 -3.72 -21.53
N ASN A 24 33.05 -2.74 -21.24
CA ASN A 24 33.37 -1.61 -20.37
C ASN A 24 32.54 -1.70 -19.06
N SER A 25 33.22 -1.68 -17.92
CA SER A 25 32.57 -1.72 -16.59
C SER A 25 32.08 -0.36 -16.08
N GLU A 26 32.10 0.68 -16.90
CA GLU A 26 31.54 1.98 -16.56
C GLU A 26 30.00 2.01 -16.74
N LEU A 27 29.38 3.06 -16.24
CA LEU A 27 27.94 3.28 -16.49
C LEU A 27 27.68 3.52 -17.99
N PRO A 28 26.53 3.08 -18.52
CA PRO A 28 26.14 3.39 -19.90
C PRO A 28 26.12 4.90 -20.16
N ASP A 29 26.46 5.28 -21.37
CA ASP A 29 26.35 6.67 -21.82
C ASP A 29 24.92 7.20 -21.62
N THR A 30 24.77 8.52 -21.43
CA THR A 30 23.47 9.17 -21.21
C THR A 30 22.46 8.88 -22.34
N LYS A 31 22.94 8.55 -23.55
CA LYS A 31 22.12 8.17 -24.71
C LYS A 31 21.53 6.77 -24.53
N ASP A 32 22.29 5.82 -24.01
CA ASP A 32 21.89 4.42 -23.90
C ASP A 32 21.23 4.12 -22.54
N TRP A 33 21.44 5.02 -21.56
CA TRP A 33 20.87 4.94 -20.22
C TRP A 33 19.38 4.58 -20.17
N PRO A 34 18.47 5.27 -20.93
CA PRO A 34 17.05 4.97 -20.85
C PRO A 34 16.69 3.56 -21.32
N ALA A 35 17.40 3.05 -22.34
CA ALA A 35 17.19 1.71 -22.85
C ALA A 35 17.63 0.65 -21.84
N VAL A 36 18.86 0.75 -21.32
CA VAL A 36 19.40 -0.18 -20.32
C VAL A 36 18.55 -0.17 -19.05
N ARG A 37 18.15 1.02 -18.56
CA ARG A 37 17.23 1.13 -17.43
C ARG A 37 15.89 0.42 -17.70
N GLY A 38 15.31 0.61 -18.88
CA GLY A 38 14.05 -0.05 -19.27
C GLY A 38 14.17 -1.57 -19.29
N HIS A 39 15.26 -2.12 -19.81
CA HIS A 39 15.52 -3.55 -19.82
C HIS A 39 15.76 -4.11 -18.40
N LEU A 40 16.49 -3.38 -17.55
CA LEU A 40 16.65 -3.76 -16.14
C LEU A 40 15.33 -3.70 -15.38
N ASP A 41 14.50 -2.68 -15.62
CA ASP A 41 13.18 -2.58 -15.01
C ASP A 41 12.30 -3.79 -15.38
N MET A 42 12.28 -4.18 -16.65
CA MET A 42 11.52 -5.37 -17.11
C MET A 42 12.07 -6.65 -16.46
N ALA A 43 13.38 -6.85 -16.48
CA ALA A 43 14.02 -8.03 -15.90
C ALA A 43 13.75 -8.17 -14.40
N ILE A 44 13.87 -7.07 -13.63
CA ILE A 44 13.52 -7.07 -12.20
C ILE A 44 12.02 -7.40 -12.02
N GLY A 45 11.15 -6.90 -12.92
CA GLY A 45 9.74 -7.22 -12.93
C GLY A 45 9.47 -8.72 -13.11
N GLU A 46 10.11 -9.35 -14.07
CA GLU A 46 10.01 -10.79 -14.31
C GLU A 46 10.50 -11.60 -13.10
N ALA A 47 11.65 -11.23 -12.53
CA ALA A 47 12.16 -11.86 -11.32
C ALA A 47 11.18 -11.71 -10.14
N TRP A 48 10.52 -10.56 -10.02
CA TRP A 48 9.60 -10.26 -8.92
C TRP A 48 8.35 -11.15 -8.93
N ILE A 49 7.83 -11.47 -10.11
CA ILE A 49 6.62 -12.28 -10.30
C ILE A 49 6.91 -13.75 -10.58
N TYR A 50 8.17 -14.19 -10.53
CA TYR A 50 8.54 -15.56 -10.85
C TYR A 50 7.79 -16.57 -9.99
N GLU A 51 7.07 -17.51 -10.62
CA GLU A 51 6.11 -18.42 -9.97
C GLU A 51 6.70 -19.24 -8.83
N SER A 52 7.96 -19.65 -8.95
CA SER A 52 8.63 -20.44 -7.89
C SER A 52 8.77 -19.69 -6.57
N TRP A 53 8.63 -18.37 -6.57
CA TRP A 53 8.61 -17.59 -5.35
C TRP A 53 7.26 -17.65 -4.62
N LEU A 54 6.17 -17.91 -5.33
CA LEU A 54 4.81 -17.96 -4.78
C LEU A 54 4.59 -19.17 -3.85
N GLU A 55 5.25 -20.28 -4.11
CA GLU A 55 5.13 -21.51 -3.31
C GLU A 55 5.92 -21.46 -2.00
N THR A 56 6.76 -20.46 -1.82
CA THR A 56 7.67 -20.33 -0.69
C THR A 56 7.66 -18.94 -0.12
N TRP A 57 7.64 -18.86 1.19
CA TRP A 57 7.86 -17.64 1.96
C TRP A 57 9.21 -17.02 1.58
N TRP A 58 9.17 -16.13 0.62
CA TRP A 58 10.31 -15.31 0.29
C TRP A 58 10.32 -14.12 1.27
N PRO A 59 11.18 -14.11 2.31
CA PRO A 59 10.98 -13.26 3.50
C PRO A 59 11.00 -11.76 3.20
N PHE A 60 11.47 -11.36 2.02
CA PHE A 60 11.59 -9.97 1.63
C PHE A 60 10.55 -9.51 0.58
N LEU A 61 9.96 -10.45 -0.17
CA LEU A 61 8.85 -10.14 -1.08
C LEU A 61 7.50 -10.31 -0.40
N MET A 62 7.41 -11.27 0.53
CA MET A 62 6.20 -11.57 1.29
C MET A 62 6.24 -10.81 2.62
N ARG A 63 5.24 -10.02 2.85
CA ARG A 63 5.05 -9.28 4.10
C ARG A 63 3.76 -9.69 4.75
N SER A 64 3.75 -9.65 6.07
CA SER A 64 2.53 -9.77 6.86
C SER A 64 2.46 -8.57 7.76
N GLU A 65 1.50 -7.69 7.51
CA GLU A 65 1.37 -6.42 8.21
C GLU A 65 -0.05 -6.24 8.74
N ARG A 66 -0.13 -5.64 9.94
CA ARG A 66 -1.41 -5.24 10.49
C ARG A 66 -1.93 -4.02 9.76
N ARG A 67 -3.16 -4.08 9.34
CA ARG A 67 -3.85 -3.01 8.61
C ARG A 67 -5.16 -2.65 9.30
N TYR A 68 -5.38 -1.34 9.42
CA TYR A 68 -6.65 -0.77 9.82
C TYR A 68 -7.45 -0.37 8.58
N PHE A 69 -8.77 -0.37 8.69
CA PHE A 69 -9.65 -0.05 7.55
C PHE A 69 -9.72 1.44 7.26
N ARG A 70 -9.32 2.29 8.21
CA ARG A 70 -9.19 3.75 8.04
C ARG A 70 -7.94 4.25 8.75
N SER A 71 -7.51 5.44 8.37
CA SER A 71 -6.43 6.13 9.04
C SER A 71 -6.80 6.49 10.49
N ASN A 72 -5.79 6.53 11.35
CA ASN A 72 -5.99 6.99 12.72
C ASN A 72 -6.49 8.43 12.76
N TRP A 73 -7.37 8.72 13.68
CA TRP A 73 -7.70 10.10 14.03
C TRP A 73 -6.45 10.84 14.55
N LEU A 74 -6.28 12.08 14.09
CA LEU A 74 -5.14 12.92 14.44
C LEU A 74 -5.65 14.29 14.93
N ALA A 75 -5.20 14.71 16.10
CA ALA A 75 -5.61 15.98 16.75
C ALA A 75 -5.32 17.24 15.91
N GLY A 76 -4.30 17.20 15.04
CA GLY A 76 -3.92 18.32 14.16
C GLY A 76 -4.60 18.34 12.80
N SER A 77 -5.44 17.37 12.49
CA SER A 77 -6.09 17.27 11.19
C SER A 77 -7.47 17.92 11.20
N THR A 78 -7.94 18.31 10.01
CA THR A 78 -9.30 18.78 9.78
C THR A 78 -10.07 17.70 9.06
N TYR A 79 -11.28 17.43 9.53
CA TYR A 79 -12.17 16.41 8.98
C TYR A 79 -13.44 17.05 8.45
N ASN A 80 -13.92 16.52 7.35
CA ASN A 80 -15.15 16.96 6.72
C ASN A 80 -16.25 15.90 6.89
N LYS A 81 -17.47 16.30 6.61
CA LYS A 81 -18.62 15.41 6.63
C LYS A 81 -18.36 14.16 5.79
N THR A 82 -18.66 13.00 6.34
CA THR A 82 -18.42 11.65 5.81
C THR A 82 -16.99 11.11 5.89
N ASP A 83 -16.02 11.91 6.33
CA ASP A 83 -14.68 11.36 6.61
C ASP A 83 -14.76 10.31 7.72
N GLU A 84 -14.11 9.18 7.49
CA GLU A 84 -14.09 8.06 8.44
C GLU A 84 -12.69 7.90 9.02
N VAL A 85 -12.61 7.68 10.33
CA VAL A 85 -11.35 7.54 11.07
C VAL A 85 -11.39 6.36 12.03
N PHE A 86 -10.23 5.85 12.38
CA PHE A 86 -10.05 4.88 13.46
C PHE A 86 -9.65 5.61 14.74
N ASP A 87 -10.37 5.38 15.83
CA ASP A 87 -9.99 5.84 17.16
C ASP A 87 -9.20 4.76 17.90
N ALA A 88 -7.92 5.01 18.10
CA ALA A 88 -7.02 4.07 18.75
C ALA A 88 -7.33 3.84 20.24
N ALA A 89 -8.04 4.78 20.88
CA ALA A 89 -8.40 4.68 22.30
C ALA A 89 -9.50 3.64 22.54
N THR A 90 -10.52 3.64 21.68
CA THR A 90 -11.68 2.72 21.78
C THR A 90 -11.60 1.53 20.85
N GLN A 91 -10.65 1.52 19.90
CA GLN A 91 -10.51 0.53 18.83
C GLN A 91 -11.74 0.46 17.91
N GLN A 92 -12.42 1.59 17.71
CA GLN A 92 -13.62 1.72 16.91
C GLN A 92 -13.42 2.70 15.76
N TYR A 93 -14.32 2.64 14.79
CA TYR A 93 -14.36 3.55 13.65
C TYR A 93 -15.48 4.56 13.82
N PHE A 94 -15.20 5.81 13.41
CA PHE A 94 -16.13 6.91 13.52
C PHE A 94 -16.21 7.68 12.21
N GLN A 95 -17.41 8.10 11.84
CA GLN A 95 -17.69 8.97 10.71
C GLN A 95 -17.92 10.40 11.19
N CYS A 96 -17.30 11.37 10.54
CA CYS A 96 -17.53 12.79 10.81
C CYS A 96 -18.89 13.24 10.29
N LEU A 97 -19.68 13.88 11.14
CA LEU A 97 -21.03 14.34 10.85
C LEU A 97 -21.11 15.77 10.29
N ARG A 98 -20.00 16.52 10.39
CA ARG A 98 -19.95 17.96 10.09
C ARG A 98 -18.70 18.30 9.29
N ASP A 99 -18.77 19.43 8.57
CA ASP A 99 -17.59 19.95 7.88
C ASP A 99 -16.65 20.72 8.82
N SER A 100 -15.37 20.69 8.49
CA SER A 100 -14.32 21.46 9.16
C SER A 100 -14.19 21.17 10.65
N VAL A 101 -14.38 19.92 11.08
CA VAL A 101 -14.11 19.48 12.46
C VAL A 101 -12.61 19.41 12.69
N THR A 102 -12.10 20.27 13.56
CA THR A 102 -10.66 20.38 13.86
C THR A 102 -10.36 20.28 15.35
N GLY A 103 -9.12 19.91 15.64
CA GLY A 103 -8.51 20.14 16.94
C GLY A 103 -8.70 19.05 17.98
N ALA A 104 -7.83 19.11 18.98
CA ALA A 104 -7.75 18.14 20.07
C ALA A 104 -9.03 18.04 20.91
N GLY A 105 -9.87 19.09 20.93
CA GLY A 105 -11.14 19.10 21.65
C GLY A 105 -12.26 18.31 20.98
N ASN A 106 -12.09 17.87 19.74
CA ASN A 106 -13.10 17.21 18.91
C ASN A 106 -12.67 15.79 18.51
N SER A 107 -12.03 15.05 19.43
CA SER A 107 -11.78 13.61 19.23
C SER A 107 -13.10 12.85 19.09
N PRO A 108 -13.10 11.70 18.38
CA PRO A 108 -14.32 10.88 18.24
C PRO A 108 -14.96 10.50 19.58
N THR A 109 -14.12 10.25 20.57
CA THR A 109 -14.56 9.95 21.94
C THR A 109 -14.01 10.98 22.93
N ASP A 110 -14.66 11.11 24.07
CA ASP A 110 -14.17 11.90 25.19
C ASP A 110 -13.13 11.12 26.02
N SER A 111 -12.65 11.72 27.11
CA SER A 111 -11.67 11.10 28.01
C SER A 111 -12.22 9.87 28.75
N ALA A 112 -13.53 9.67 28.79
CA ALA A 112 -14.21 8.53 29.37
C ALA A 112 -14.53 7.44 28.31
N GLY A 113 -14.22 7.70 27.05
CA GLY A 113 -14.51 6.79 25.92
C GLY A 113 -15.94 6.93 25.37
N ALA A 114 -16.72 7.93 25.83
CA ALA A 114 -18.05 8.18 25.28
C ALA A 114 -17.98 8.91 23.94
N GLU A 115 -18.84 8.51 23.01
CA GLU A 115 -18.95 9.13 21.68
C GLU A 115 -19.32 10.61 21.78
N ARG A 116 -18.68 11.43 20.96
CA ARG A 116 -19.02 12.86 20.80
C ARG A 116 -20.01 13.06 19.68
N SER A 117 -21.25 12.65 19.89
CA SER A 117 -22.33 12.63 18.90
C SER A 117 -22.65 13.99 18.24
N ALA A 118 -22.13 15.09 18.78
CA ALA A 118 -22.21 16.40 18.14
C ALA A 118 -21.25 16.56 16.91
N TYR A 119 -20.30 15.64 16.74
CA TYR A 119 -19.28 15.70 15.69
C TYR A 119 -19.10 14.38 14.97
N TRP A 120 -19.30 13.26 15.65
CA TRP A 120 -18.99 11.94 15.19
C TRP A 120 -20.13 10.96 15.40
N ALA A 121 -20.23 9.96 14.55
CA ALA A 121 -21.07 8.80 14.71
C ALA A 121 -20.21 7.54 14.64
N GLU A 122 -20.51 6.55 15.45
CA GLU A 122 -19.90 5.23 15.31
C GLU A 122 -20.22 4.62 13.94
N CYS A 123 -19.21 4.08 13.27
CA CYS A 123 -19.35 3.43 11.98
C CYS A 123 -19.93 2.02 12.17
N LEU A 124 -21.16 1.83 11.77
CA LEU A 124 -21.85 0.53 11.82
C LEU A 124 -22.10 0.00 10.40
N THR A 125 -22.12 -1.32 10.25
CA THR A 125 -22.48 -1.96 8.98
C THR A 125 -23.96 -1.80 8.64
N THR A 126 -24.77 -1.63 9.66
CA THR A 126 -26.21 -1.37 9.54
C THR A 126 -26.65 -0.40 10.63
N TYR A 127 -27.46 0.56 10.27
CA TYR A 127 -28.04 1.50 11.22
C TYR A 127 -29.51 1.15 11.46
N ALA A 128 -30.00 1.54 12.63
CA ALA A 128 -31.41 1.42 13.00
C ALA A 128 -31.89 2.76 13.57
N GLY A 129 -33.07 3.17 13.23
CA GLY A 129 -33.70 4.40 13.72
C GLY A 129 -35.13 4.46 13.23
N ASP A 130 -35.97 5.21 13.96
CA ASP A 130 -37.36 5.45 13.58
C ASP A 130 -37.45 6.38 12.36
N ASP A 131 -38.59 6.36 11.66
CA ASP A 131 -38.84 7.28 10.56
C ASP A 131 -38.76 8.74 11.05
N TRP A 132 -38.11 9.59 10.25
CA TRP A 132 -38.09 11.02 10.52
C TRP A 132 -39.49 11.60 10.46
N LEU A 133 -39.89 12.37 11.49
CA LEU A 133 -41.20 13.01 11.61
C LEU A 133 -41.02 14.53 11.72
N THR A 134 -41.94 15.28 11.11
CA THR A 134 -42.02 16.73 11.28
C THR A 134 -42.61 17.11 12.67
N ALA A 135 -42.30 18.31 13.17
CA ALA A 135 -42.71 18.83 14.46
C ALA A 135 -42.31 17.93 15.66
N THR A 136 -41.23 17.15 15.50
CA THR A 136 -40.70 16.28 16.54
C THR A 136 -39.39 16.87 17.06
N ALA A 137 -39.21 16.84 18.39
CA ALA A 137 -37.94 17.23 19.00
C ALA A 137 -36.93 16.09 18.86
N TYR A 138 -35.73 16.42 18.41
CA TYR A 138 -34.61 15.50 18.30
C TYR A 138 -33.43 16.01 19.12
N ASP A 139 -32.86 15.11 19.89
CA ASP A 139 -31.65 15.37 20.66
C ASP A 139 -30.37 14.98 19.89
N VAL A 140 -29.22 15.45 20.37
CA VAL A 140 -27.92 15.07 19.80
C VAL A 140 -27.68 13.57 20.01
N GLY A 141 -27.40 12.86 18.92
CA GLY A 141 -27.23 11.40 18.93
C GLY A 141 -28.42 10.62 18.39
N ASP A 142 -29.61 11.23 18.29
CA ASP A 142 -30.78 10.55 17.72
C ASP A 142 -30.55 10.14 16.27
N ILE A 143 -30.88 8.89 15.96
CA ILE A 143 -30.78 8.34 14.60
C ILE A 143 -32.15 8.19 14.02
N VAL A 144 -32.35 8.69 12.81
CA VAL A 144 -33.62 8.61 12.07
C VAL A 144 -33.39 8.02 10.68
N TYR A 145 -34.40 7.33 10.18
CA TYR A 145 -34.51 6.93 8.79
C TYR A 145 -35.31 7.97 8.00
N TYR A 146 -34.73 8.49 6.91
CA TYR A 146 -35.42 9.45 6.05
C TYR A 146 -35.88 8.77 4.78
N THR A 147 -37.18 8.55 4.67
CA THR A 147 -37.81 7.73 3.61
C THR A 147 -37.73 8.33 2.21
N VAL A 148 -37.37 9.62 2.07
CA VAL A 148 -37.28 10.30 0.77
C VAL A 148 -36.08 9.89 -0.02
N ASP A 149 -34.95 9.67 0.65
CA ASP A 149 -33.68 9.26 0.01
C ASP A 149 -33.19 7.89 0.51
N ASN A 150 -33.91 7.24 1.39
CA ASN A 150 -33.63 5.94 1.99
C ASN A 150 -32.29 5.88 2.75
N ASN A 151 -31.94 6.98 3.43
CA ASN A 151 -30.72 7.06 4.23
C ASN A 151 -31.04 7.23 5.72
N TYR A 152 -30.09 6.80 6.55
CA TYR A 152 -30.07 7.12 7.97
C TYR A 152 -29.31 8.41 8.22
N TYR A 153 -29.78 9.17 9.22
CA TYR A 153 -29.18 10.41 9.65
C TYR A 153 -29.06 10.46 11.16
N GLN A 154 -27.96 10.99 11.68
CA GLN A 154 -27.80 11.29 13.10
C GLN A 154 -27.94 12.78 13.35
N CYS A 155 -28.76 13.12 14.35
CA CYS A 155 -28.88 14.49 14.84
C CYS A 155 -27.59 14.89 15.56
N HIS A 156 -26.88 15.90 15.07
CA HIS A 156 -25.68 16.43 15.71
C HIS A 156 -25.91 17.80 16.40
N THR A 157 -27.10 18.36 16.24
CA THR A 157 -27.52 19.62 16.91
C THR A 157 -28.97 19.54 17.25
N ALA A 158 -29.29 19.52 18.55
CA ALA A 158 -30.65 19.37 19.05
C ALA A 158 -31.58 20.44 18.47
N HIS A 159 -32.77 20.04 18.03
CA HIS A 159 -33.75 20.92 17.42
C HIS A 159 -35.14 20.27 17.35
N THR A 160 -36.16 21.09 17.10
CA THR A 160 -37.46 20.58 16.68
C THR A 160 -37.55 20.61 15.16
N SER A 161 -37.84 19.48 14.54
CA SER A 161 -37.92 19.34 13.09
C SER A 161 -39.07 20.16 12.48
N SER A 162 -38.89 20.59 11.25
CA SER A 162 -39.86 21.30 10.44
C SER A 162 -39.69 20.97 8.96
N GLY A 163 -40.57 21.40 8.11
CA GLY A 163 -40.45 21.21 6.67
C GLY A 163 -39.18 21.84 6.04
N THR A 164 -38.51 22.76 6.73
CA THR A 164 -37.25 23.37 6.31
C THR A 164 -36.03 22.74 6.96
N LEU A 165 -36.20 22.00 8.04
CA LEU A 165 -35.12 21.31 8.79
C LEU A 165 -35.15 19.80 8.52
N ILE A 166 -35.53 19.40 7.31
CA ILE A 166 -35.42 18.01 6.84
C ILE A 166 -33.96 17.63 6.63
N PRO A 167 -33.55 16.36 6.79
CA PRO A 167 -32.18 15.93 6.71
C PRO A 167 -31.43 16.33 5.41
N THR A 168 -32.16 16.40 4.29
CA THR A 168 -31.58 16.72 2.96
C THR A 168 -31.61 18.20 2.58
N ALA A 169 -32.31 19.06 3.33
CA ALA A 169 -32.31 20.50 3.05
C ALA A 169 -31.03 21.18 3.56
N THR A 170 -30.63 22.28 2.91
CA THR A 170 -29.43 23.04 3.30
C THR A 170 -29.46 23.43 4.78
N ALA A 171 -30.59 23.93 5.29
CA ALA A 171 -30.75 24.24 6.72
C ALA A 171 -30.79 22.98 7.61
N GLY A 172 -31.29 21.86 7.07
CA GLY A 172 -31.31 20.57 7.77
C GLY A 172 -29.92 19.94 7.85
N ASN A 173 -29.09 20.10 6.84
CA ASN A 173 -27.70 19.62 6.84
C ASN A 173 -26.83 20.24 7.95
N GLU A 174 -27.22 21.38 8.49
CA GLU A 174 -26.58 22.00 9.66
C GLU A 174 -26.99 21.33 10.99
N ARG A 175 -27.91 20.36 10.95
CA ARG A 175 -28.47 19.66 12.10
C ARG A 175 -28.27 18.14 12.02
N TRP A 176 -28.16 17.62 10.80
CA TRP A 176 -28.12 16.21 10.49
C TRP A 176 -26.84 15.81 9.77
N GLY A 177 -26.23 14.73 10.20
CA GLY A 177 -25.16 14.03 9.50
C GLY A 177 -25.70 12.75 8.84
N VAL A 178 -25.48 12.58 7.54
CA VAL A 178 -25.82 11.33 6.85
C VAL A 178 -24.94 10.21 7.39
N LEU A 179 -25.53 9.04 7.64
CA LEU A 179 -24.81 7.83 8.06
C LEU A 179 -24.63 6.90 6.86
N THR A 180 -23.38 6.52 6.62
CA THR A 180 -23.03 5.61 5.54
C THR A 180 -22.70 4.24 6.12
N PRO A 181 -23.29 3.13 5.64
CA PRO A 181 -22.93 1.79 6.08
C PRO A 181 -21.43 1.55 5.94
N PHE A 182 -20.79 1.19 7.05
CA PHE A 182 -19.35 1.01 7.10
C PHE A 182 -18.92 -0.23 6.32
N GLN A 183 -17.96 -0.03 5.44
CA GLN A 183 -17.33 -1.11 4.69
C GLN A 183 -15.91 -1.30 5.16
N ARG A 184 -15.57 -2.50 5.60
CA ARG A 184 -14.21 -2.87 6.00
C ARG A 184 -13.40 -3.17 4.75
N TYR A 185 -12.60 -2.23 4.33
CA TYR A 185 -11.62 -2.44 3.26
C TYR A 185 -10.29 -1.80 3.59
N VAL A 186 -9.22 -2.40 3.08
CA VAL A 186 -7.87 -1.84 3.10
C VAL A 186 -7.52 -1.45 1.67
N ALA A 187 -7.15 -0.18 1.45
CA ALA A 187 -6.62 0.24 0.17
C ALA A 187 -5.23 -0.38 -0.05
N LYS A 188 -4.95 -0.88 -1.26
CA LYS A 188 -3.65 -1.46 -1.59
C LYS A 188 -2.53 -0.43 -1.55
N GLU A 189 -2.81 0.78 -2.00
CA GLU A 189 -1.92 1.93 -1.91
C GLU A 189 -2.41 2.86 -0.80
N LEU A 190 -1.58 3.08 0.22
CA LEU A 190 -1.85 4.01 1.30
C LEU A 190 -0.55 4.71 1.69
N THR A 191 -0.57 6.03 1.71
CA THR A 191 0.59 6.87 2.03
C THR A 191 1.23 6.46 3.35
N GLY A 192 2.54 6.23 3.33
CA GLY A 192 3.31 5.84 4.52
C GLY A 192 3.23 4.36 4.90
N GLN A 193 2.58 3.54 4.09
CA GLN A 193 2.54 2.07 4.26
C GLN A 193 3.12 1.37 3.04
N THR A 194 3.52 0.10 3.21
CA THR A 194 3.95 -0.73 2.08
C THR A 194 2.77 -0.99 1.16
N GLU A 195 2.92 -0.72 -0.11
CA GLU A 195 1.91 -1.01 -1.13
C GLU A 195 1.70 -2.52 -1.25
N ILE A 196 0.42 -2.94 -1.27
CA ILE A 196 0.00 -4.33 -1.41
C ILE A 196 -0.03 -4.68 -2.90
N GLY A 197 0.83 -5.57 -3.34
CA GLY A 197 0.75 -6.17 -4.69
C GLY A 197 -0.33 -7.24 -4.72
N ASP A 198 0.06 -8.50 -4.57
CA ASP A 198 -0.88 -9.63 -4.53
C ASP A 198 -1.18 -10.04 -3.09
N THR A 199 -2.44 -10.16 -2.75
CA THR A 199 -2.90 -10.62 -1.43
C THR A 199 -2.98 -12.14 -1.41
N PHE A 200 -2.36 -12.79 -0.42
CA PHE A 200 -2.38 -14.25 -0.26
C PHE A 200 -3.29 -14.72 0.86
N ASN A 201 -3.35 -13.97 1.96
CA ASN A 201 -4.16 -14.34 3.10
C ASN A 201 -4.50 -13.13 3.96
N VAL A 202 -5.65 -13.18 4.62
CA VAL A 202 -6.09 -12.19 5.60
C VAL A 202 -6.49 -12.91 6.87
N THR A 203 -5.92 -12.50 8.01
CA THR A 203 -6.08 -13.18 9.29
C THR A 203 -6.41 -12.21 10.42
N ASP A 204 -6.95 -12.72 11.51
CA ASP A 204 -7.30 -11.96 12.71
C ASP A 204 -6.08 -11.60 13.58
N VAL A 205 -5.03 -12.43 13.55
CA VAL A 205 -3.77 -12.21 14.27
C VAL A 205 -2.56 -12.38 13.35
N ASP A 206 -1.39 -11.95 13.79
CA ASP A 206 -0.14 -12.12 13.04
C ASP A 206 0.12 -13.61 12.74
N PRO A 207 0.10 -14.04 11.50
CA PRO A 207 0.30 -15.44 11.15
C PRO A 207 1.74 -15.94 11.43
N ARG A 208 2.68 -15.03 11.74
CA ARG A 208 4.06 -15.34 12.15
C ARG A 208 4.19 -15.50 13.67
N SER A 209 3.16 -15.18 14.43
CA SER A 209 3.13 -15.40 15.86
C SER A 209 2.85 -16.88 16.19
N ASP A 210 3.19 -17.30 17.41
CA ASP A 210 2.83 -18.63 17.91
C ASP A 210 1.33 -18.77 18.26
N ALA A 211 0.56 -17.67 18.12
CA ALA A 211 -0.87 -17.67 18.34
C ALA A 211 -1.61 -18.39 17.22
N ARG A 212 -2.67 -19.12 17.57
CA ARG A 212 -3.53 -19.73 16.57
C ARG A 212 -4.31 -18.62 15.84
N TRP A 213 -4.07 -18.48 14.55
CA TRP A 213 -4.76 -17.53 13.70
C TRP A 213 -5.98 -18.14 13.01
N THR A 214 -6.95 -17.30 12.70
CA THR A 214 -8.14 -17.65 11.91
C THR A 214 -8.10 -16.88 10.60
N GLY A 215 -8.34 -17.56 9.47
CA GLY A 215 -8.54 -16.90 8.19
C GLY A 215 -9.85 -16.15 8.21
N LEU A 216 -9.82 -14.89 7.82
CA LEU A 216 -11.01 -14.05 7.67
C LEU A 216 -11.64 -14.26 6.28
N ASP A 217 -12.94 -13.98 6.16
CA ASP A 217 -13.61 -13.93 4.86
C ASP A 217 -13.28 -12.61 4.17
N TRP A 218 -12.59 -12.69 3.04
CA TRP A 218 -12.10 -11.53 2.32
C TRP A 218 -12.24 -11.69 0.81
N GLU A 219 -12.28 -10.55 0.13
CA GLU A 219 -12.37 -10.46 -1.32
C GLU A 219 -11.53 -9.28 -1.81
N GLU A 220 -10.81 -9.48 -2.91
CA GLU A 220 -10.05 -8.41 -3.55
C GLU A 220 -10.86 -7.86 -4.73
N ILE A 221 -11.19 -6.57 -4.67
CA ILE A 221 -11.92 -5.86 -5.73
C ILE A 221 -11.12 -4.61 -6.09
N GLN A 222 -10.62 -4.55 -7.32
CA GLN A 222 -9.79 -3.47 -7.84
C GLN A 222 -8.54 -3.23 -6.98
N ASP A 223 -8.46 -2.07 -6.33
CA ASP A 223 -7.36 -1.58 -5.50
C ASP A 223 -7.60 -1.76 -4.00
N ARG A 224 -8.57 -2.61 -3.62
CA ARG A 224 -9.01 -2.78 -2.23
C ARG A 224 -9.15 -4.24 -1.84
N VAL A 225 -8.81 -4.52 -0.59
CA VAL A 225 -9.05 -5.80 0.08
C VAL A 225 -10.21 -5.60 1.06
N TYR A 226 -11.37 -6.17 0.72
CA TYR A 226 -12.56 -6.11 1.56
C TYR A 226 -12.55 -7.26 2.56
N VAL A 227 -12.95 -6.99 3.80
CA VAL A 227 -13.06 -7.99 4.87
C VAL A 227 -14.51 -7.99 5.36
N ARG A 228 -15.14 -9.17 5.31
CA ARG A 228 -16.55 -9.33 5.67
C ARG A 228 -16.77 -9.59 7.15
N ASP A 229 -15.75 -10.10 7.83
CA ASP A 229 -15.82 -10.35 9.27
C ASP A 229 -15.83 -9.07 10.08
N ASP A 230 -16.48 -9.13 11.24
CA ASP A 230 -16.59 -8.02 12.19
C ASP A 230 -15.34 -7.93 13.08
N VAL A 231 -14.30 -7.33 12.53
CA VAL A 231 -13.00 -7.15 13.20
C VAL A 231 -12.57 -5.68 13.15
N ALA A 232 -11.82 -5.26 14.17
CA ALA A 232 -11.31 -3.88 14.25
C ALA A 232 -10.10 -3.64 13.32
N PHE A 233 -9.34 -4.66 13.00
CA PHE A 233 -8.19 -4.64 12.10
C PHE A 233 -7.96 -6.05 11.56
N CYS A 234 -7.13 -6.18 10.55
CA CYS A 234 -6.71 -7.47 10.03
C CYS A 234 -5.19 -7.50 9.81
N TRP A 235 -4.67 -8.71 9.70
CA TRP A 235 -3.32 -8.95 9.21
C TRP A 235 -3.42 -9.41 7.76
N ILE A 236 -2.77 -8.69 6.86
CA ILE A 236 -2.72 -9.05 5.45
C ILE A 236 -1.34 -9.62 5.15
N THR A 237 -1.32 -10.84 4.62
CA THR A 237 -0.12 -11.44 4.04
C THR A 237 -0.16 -11.18 2.54
N PHE A 238 0.83 -10.48 2.04
CA PHE A 238 0.86 -10.01 0.66
C PHE A 238 2.28 -9.98 0.09
N ARG A 239 2.37 -10.00 -1.22
CA ARG A 239 3.59 -9.63 -1.92
C ARG A 239 3.61 -8.11 -2.05
N ALA A 240 4.73 -7.48 -1.61
CA ALA A 240 4.88 -6.05 -1.78
C ALA A 240 4.85 -5.67 -3.26
N ALA A 241 4.20 -4.57 -3.58
CA ALA A 241 4.25 -4.04 -4.94
C ALA A 241 5.69 -3.65 -5.30
N ARG A 242 6.04 -3.86 -6.56
CA ARG A 242 7.36 -3.53 -7.06
C ARG A 242 7.48 -2.05 -7.37
N THR A 243 8.49 -1.40 -6.83
CA THR A 243 8.85 -0.05 -7.29
C THR A 243 9.54 -0.14 -8.65
N ARG A 244 8.96 0.48 -9.67
CA ARG A 244 9.53 0.53 -11.03
C ARG A 244 10.73 1.47 -11.09
N LEU A 245 11.69 1.17 -11.97
CA LEU A 245 12.84 2.03 -12.23
C LEU A 245 12.49 3.06 -13.31
N THR A 246 11.93 4.19 -12.90
CA THR A 246 11.47 5.26 -13.82
C THR A 246 12.34 6.51 -13.76
N GLY A 247 13.24 6.61 -12.76
CA GLY A 247 14.05 7.79 -12.47
C GLY A 247 14.97 8.20 -13.63
N THR A 248 15.15 9.50 -13.79
CA THR A 248 16.22 10.09 -14.61
C THR A 248 17.45 10.37 -13.74
N ILE A 249 18.58 10.67 -14.34
CA ILE A 249 19.78 11.07 -13.59
C ILE A 249 19.47 12.35 -12.79
N PHE A 250 19.87 12.38 -11.53
CA PHE A 250 19.70 13.53 -10.63
C PHE A 250 20.35 14.78 -11.20
N SER A 251 19.68 15.91 -11.05
CA SER A 251 20.23 17.23 -11.41
C SER A 251 20.16 18.16 -10.21
N ALA A 252 21.30 18.68 -9.77
CA ALA A 252 21.37 19.63 -8.67
C ALA A 252 20.65 20.96 -8.96
N SER A 253 20.34 21.26 -10.21
CA SER A 253 19.58 22.46 -10.59
C SER A 253 18.07 22.28 -10.58
N ALA A 254 17.59 21.06 -10.37
CA ALA A 254 16.16 20.73 -10.38
C ALA A 254 15.59 20.59 -8.97
N ALA A 255 14.31 20.94 -8.82
CA ALA A 255 13.48 20.60 -7.67
C ALA A 255 12.62 19.39 -8.02
N TYR A 256 12.35 18.54 -7.04
CA TYR A 256 11.59 17.30 -7.23
C TYR A 256 10.34 17.27 -6.34
N THR A 257 9.21 16.97 -6.91
CA THR A 257 7.97 16.77 -6.17
C THR A 257 7.90 15.36 -5.56
N ALA A 258 7.14 15.20 -4.49
CA ALA A 258 6.88 13.89 -3.90
C ALA A 258 6.40 12.88 -4.96
N GLY A 259 6.90 11.65 -4.88
CA GLY A 259 6.66 10.58 -5.86
C GLY A 259 7.62 10.57 -7.06
N LYS A 260 8.38 11.63 -7.33
CA LYS A 260 9.39 11.63 -8.39
C LYS A 260 10.59 10.77 -8.02
N GLN A 261 11.07 10.02 -8.99
CA GLN A 261 12.24 9.15 -8.82
C GLN A 261 13.44 9.69 -9.61
N VAL A 262 14.61 9.57 -9.03
CA VAL A 262 15.91 9.93 -9.63
C VAL A 262 16.92 8.81 -9.43
N TYR A 263 17.89 8.73 -10.33
CA TYR A 263 19.12 7.97 -10.10
C TYR A 263 20.17 8.93 -9.57
N TYR A 264 20.75 8.61 -8.42
CA TYR A 264 21.77 9.42 -7.77
C TYR A 264 22.98 8.56 -7.39
N SER A 265 24.16 9.08 -7.64
CA SER A 265 25.45 8.50 -7.20
C SER A 265 26.39 9.63 -6.77
N SER A 266 27.21 9.35 -5.77
CA SER A 266 28.26 10.25 -5.31
C SER A 266 29.57 9.48 -5.12
N THR A 267 30.62 10.17 -4.69
CA THR A 267 31.88 9.51 -4.35
C THR A 267 31.80 8.63 -3.10
N THR A 268 30.78 8.83 -2.28
CA THR A 268 30.57 8.13 -1.02
C THR A 268 29.39 7.14 -1.06
N THR A 269 28.45 7.35 -1.99
CA THR A 269 27.21 6.56 -2.09
C THR A 269 27.14 5.88 -3.45
N PRO A 270 27.10 4.53 -3.51
CA PRO A 270 26.88 3.81 -4.74
C PRO A 270 25.59 4.24 -5.41
N GLY A 271 25.59 4.33 -6.74
CA GLY A 271 24.45 4.79 -7.51
C GLY A 271 23.20 3.93 -7.32
N ASN A 272 22.12 4.56 -6.94
CA ASN A 272 20.82 3.92 -6.74
C ASN A 272 19.68 4.82 -7.24
N PHE A 273 18.49 4.23 -7.37
CA PHE A 273 17.27 5.01 -7.56
C PHE A 273 16.72 5.43 -6.21
N TYR A 274 16.27 6.68 -6.15
CA TYR A 274 15.67 7.29 -4.96
C TYR A 274 14.33 7.90 -5.33
N THR A 275 13.31 7.63 -4.54
CA THR A 275 11.99 8.27 -4.66
C THR A 275 11.90 9.43 -3.68
N CYS A 276 11.54 10.59 -4.17
CA CYS A 276 11.29 11.77 -3.35
C CYS A 276 10.02 11.56 -2.52
N VAL A 277 10.12 11.59 -1.21
CA VAL A 277 8.96 11.44 -0.29
C VAL A 277 8.39 12.79 0.16
N THR A 278 9.22 13.84 0.14
CA THR A 278 8.80 15.20 0.44
C THR A 278 9.43 16.14 -0.56
N THR A 279 8.64 17.02 -1.16
CA THR A 279 9.11 17.97 -2.18
C THR A 279 10.41 18.64 -1.78
N THR A 280 11.38 18.62 -2.70
CA THR A 280 12.72 19.21 -2.52
C THR A 280 12.82 20.57 -3.21
N THR A 281 13.81 21.33 -2.80
CA THR A 281 14.33 22.49 -3.55
C THR A 281 15.53 22.05 -4.40
N ALA A 282 15.99 22.90 -5.31
CA ALA A 282 17.21 22.63 -6.08
C ALA A 282 18.43 22.45 -5.17
N GLY A 283 19.25 21.44 -5.45
CA GLY A 283 20.45 21.10 -4.70
C GLY A 283 20.26 20.15 -3.51
N GLU A 284 19.03 19.83 -3.14
CA GLU A 284 18.75 18.87 -2.06
C GLU A 284 18.82 17.43 -2.57
N ASP A 285 19.98 16.82 -2.45
CA ASP A 285 20.25 15.46 -2.89
C ASP A 285 20.01 14.41 -1.78
N PRO A 286 20.04 13.10 -2.13
CA PRO A 286 19.85 12.00 -1.16
C PRO A 286 20.89 11.92 -0.04
N ASP A 287 22.13 12.38 -0.25
CA ASP A 287 23.17 12.35 0.77
C ASP A 287 22.98 13.47 1.79
N ASP A 288 22.68 14.70 1.31
CA ASP A 288 22.50 15.87 2.16
C ASP A 288 21.16 15.92 2.87
N THR A 289 20.12 15.37 2.24
CA THR A 289 18.75 15.39 2.77
C THR A 289 18.06 14.01 2.78
N PRO A 290 18.66 13.01 3.46
CA PRO A 290 18.18 11.61 3.39
C PRO A 290 16.73 11.45 3.87
N ALA A 291 16.23 12.33 4.75
CA ALA A 291 14.83 12.30 5.20
C ALA A 291 13.81 12.62 4.11
N LYS A 292 14.23 13.22 2.99
CA LYS A 292 13.37 13.54 1.84
C LYS A 292 13.36 12.48 0.77
N TRP A 293 14.19 11.45 0.89
CA TRP A 293 14.39 10.44 -0.13
C TRP A 293 14.28 9.03 0.44
N THR A 294 13.70 8.12 -0.34
CA THR A 294 13.69 6.70 -0.02
C THR A 294 14.38 5.94 -1.16
N VAL A 295 15.35 5.12 -0.81
CA VAL A 295 16.05 4.27 -1.78
C VAL A 295 15.11 3.19 -2.33
N VAL A 296 15.19 2.92 -3.63
CA VAL A 296 14.54 1.78 -4.26
C VAL A 296 15.40 0.54 -4.03
N GLU A 297 14.92 -0.34 -3.18
CA GLU A 297 15.63 -1.57 -2.83
C GLU A 297 15.47 -2.63 -3.91
N ILE A 298 16.58 -3.14 -4.42
CA ILE A 298 16.63 -4.24 -5.37
C ILE A 298 17.25 -5.45 -4.66
N PRO A 299 16.54 -6.59 -4.59
CA PRO A 299 17.08 -7.79 -3.97
C PRO A 299 18.38 -8.28 -4.64
N GLU A 300 19.42 -8.51 -3.86
CA GLU A 300 20.71 -9.07 -4.37
C GLU A 300 20.49 -10.40 -5.13
N ALA A 301 19.47 -11.16 -4.73
CA ALA A 301 19.12 -12.42 -5.40
C ALA A 301 18.73 -12.23 -6.88
N PHE A 302 18.36 -11.04 -7.29
CA PHE A 302 17.99 -10.73 -8.68
C PHE A 302 19.16 -10.24 -9.52
N GLU A 303 20.32 -9.96 -8.92
CA GLU A 303 21.44 -9.32 -9.60
C GLU A 303 21.78 -10.00 -10.94
N GLN A 304 22.16 -11.26 -10.88
CA GLN A 304 22.62 -11.98 -12.08
C GLN A 304 21.48 -12.18 -13.09
N PHE A 305 20.29 -12.52 -12.61
CA PHE A 305 19.13 -12.63 -13.49
C PHE A 305 18.87 -11.31 -14.23
N ALA A 306 18.83 -10.19 -13.51
CA ALA A 306 18.53 -8.89 -14.09
C ALA A 306 19.61 -8.46 -15.12
N ILE A 307 20.88 -8.73 -14.83
CA ILE A 307 21.99 -8.43 -15.75
C ILE A 307 21.86 -9.24 -17.06
N PHE A 308 21.69 -10.56 -16.97
CA PHE A 308 21.63 -11.41 -18.16
C PHE A 308 20.32 -11.26 -18.94
N SER A 309 19.19 -11.06 -18.29
CA SER A 309 17.90 -10.80 -18.96
C SER A 309 17.92 -9.44 -19.68
N ALA A 310 18.49 -8.41 -19.07
CA ALA A 310 18.66 -7.12 -19.72
C ALA A 310 19.64 -7.22 -20.91
N LEU A 311 20.75 -7.96 -20.77
CA LEU A 311 21.67 -8.22 -21.86
C LEU A 311 20.98 -8.94 -23.02
N ALA A 312 20.19 -9.99 -22.75
CA ALA A 312 19.44 -10.71 -23.76
C ALA A 312 18.50 -9.77 -24.54
N SER A 313 17.89 -8.82 -23.85
CA SER A 313 17.02 -7.82 -24.49
C SER A 313 17.78 -6.83 -25.37
N LEU A 314 19.00 -6.43 -24.98
CA LEU A 314 19.89 -5.60 -25.80
C LEU A 314 20.37 -6.34 -27.05
N LYS A 315 20.70 -7.65 -26.92
CA LYS A 315 21.12 -8.49 -28.06
C LYS A 315 20.01 -8.69 -29.12
N VAL A 316 18.74 -8.48 -28.75
CA VAL A 316 17.64 -8.39 -29.74
C VAL A 316 17.83 -7.20 -30.68
N ALA A 317 18.21 -6.06 -30.14
CA ALA A 317 18.41 -4.85 -30.93
C ALA A 317 19.62 -4.96 -31.88
N ASP A 318 20.62 -5.81 -31.53
CA ASP A 318 21.83 -6.04 -32.31
C ASP A 318 21.69 -7.20 -33.31
N ASP A 319 20.50 -7.86 -33.39
CA ASP A 319 20.22 -9.03 -34.23
C ASP A 319 21.12 -10.27 -33.94
N GLU A 320 21.57 -10.38 -32.69
CA GLU A 320 22.48 -11.47 -32.24
C GLU A 320 21.67 -12.62 -31.59
N ALA A 321 21.00 -13.45 -32.40
CA ALA A 321 20.07 -14.47 -31.94
C ALA A 321 20.71 -15.53 -31.00
N ASP A 322 21.93 -15.96 -31.30
CA ASP A 322 22.63 -16.99 -30.50
C ASP A 322 23.10 -16.44 -29.16
N ALA A 323 23.68 -15.22 -29.13
CA ALA A 323 24.07 -14.55 -27.89
C ALA A 323 22.86 -14.23 -26.99
N ARG A 324 21.72 -13.89 -27.60
CA ARG A 324 20.47 -13.70 -26.89
C ARG A 324 19.99 -15.00 -26.21
N ARG A 325 20.01 -16.12 -26.96
CA ARG A 325 19.59 -17.42 -26.40
C ARG A 325 20.46 -17.81 -25.22
N GLU A 326 21.79 -17.71 -25.37
CA GLU A 326 22.73 -18.00 -24.29
C GLU A 326 22.49 -17.13 -23.06
N ALA A 327 22.28 -15.80 -23.23
CA ALA A 327 21.99 -14.89 -22.13
C ALA A 327 20.67 -15.23 -21.40
N ASN A 328 19.62 -15.61 -22.13
CA ASN A 328 18.37 -16.06 -21.53
C ASN A 328 18.51 -17.36 -20.73
N GLU A 329 19.23 -18.35 -21.27
CA GLU A 329 19.49 -19.62 -20.57
C GLU A 329 20.29 -19.38 -19.28
N GLN A 330 21.24 -18.47 -19.29
CA GLN A 330 22.00 -18.08 -18.11
C GLN A 330 21.10 -17.34 -17.09
N ALA A 331 20.27 -16.41 -17.54
CA ALA A 331 19.32 -15.70 -16.67
C ALA A 331 18.39 -16.68 -15.93
N GLU A 332 17.71 -17.58 -16.66
CA GLU A 332 16.84 -18.59 -16.06
C GLU A 332 17.60 -19.50 -15.09
N GLY A 333 18.81 -19.93 -15.47
CA GLY A 333 19.69 -20.75 -14.62
C GLY A 333 19.98 -20.08 -13.28
N TYR A 334 20.32 -18.78 -13.28
CA TYR A 334 20.55 -18.01 -12.05
C TYR A 334 19.29 -17.88 -11.21
N LEU A 335 18.14 -17.61 -11.81
CA LEU A 335 16.88 -17.48 -11.08
C LEU A 335 16.50 -18.80 -10.38
N ILE A 336 16.60 -19.93 -11.10
CA ILE A 336 16.39 -21.27 -10.55
C ILE A 336 17.39 -21.57 -9.43
N GLN A 337 18.66 -21.22 -9.61
CA GLN A 337 19.70 -21.43 -8.60
C GLN A 337 19.40 -20.65 -7.33
N GLN A 338 19.00 -19.40 -7.44
CA GLN A 338 18.62 -18.57 -6.30
C GLN A 338 17.34 -19.13 -5.63
N ALA A 339 16.33 -19.49 -6.41
CA ALA A 339 15.16 -20.16 -5.89
C ALA A 339 15.54 -21.39 -5.05
N ASN A 340 16.40 -22.25 -5.57
CA ASN A 340 16.85 -23.46 -4.88
C ASN A 340 17.71 -23.14 -3.63
N ARG A 341 18.50 -22.08 -3.64
CA ARG A 341 19.31 -21.64 -2.49
C ARG A 341 18.47 -21.27 -1.29
N PHE A 342 17.31 -20.64 -1.53
CA PHE A 342 16.37 -20.28 -0.48
C PHE A 342 15.40 -21.41 -0.10
N PHE A 343 15.50 -22.58 -0.77
CA PHE A 343 14.71 -23.79 -0.53
C PHE A 343 15.39 -24.92 0.26
N PRO A 344 16.42 -24.76 1.07
CA PRO A 344 17.04 -25.91 1.73
C PRO A 344 16.11 -26.63 2.71
N TYR A 345 14.89 -26.16 2.91
CA TYR A 345 13.91 -26.70 3.87
C TYR A 345 12.77 -27.53 3.26
N ARG A 346 12.77 -27.82 1.97
CA ARG A 346 11.78 -28.75 1.38
C ARG A 346 11.82 -30.17 1.99
N GLY A 347 12.85 -30.50 2.79
CA GLY A 347 12.98 -31.82 3.45
C GLY A 347 12.18 -32.00 4.74
N LYS A 348 11.56 -30.95 5.27
CA LYS A 348 10.68 -31.01 6.44
C LYS A 348 9.41 -30.20 6.16
N ALA A 349 8.68 -30.60 5.11
CA ALA A 349 7.32 -30.13 4.96
C ALA A 349 6.54 -30.58 6.19
N SER A 350 6.22 -29.64 7.07
CA SER A 350 5.10 -29.82 7.96
C SER A 350 3.91 -30.15 7.08
N SER A 351 3.19 -31.19 7.42
CA SER A 351 2.06 -31.77 6.72
C SER A 351 0.82 -30.84 6.77
N VAL A 352 0.97 -29.61 6.41
CA VAL A 352 -0.17 -28.72 6.13
C VAL A 352 -0.29 -28.71 4.61
N PRO A 353 -1.28 -29.44 4.05
CA PRO A 353 -1.52 -29.36 2.63
C PRO A 353 -1.85 -27.90 2.27
N PRO A 354 -1.33 -27.38 1.15
CA PRO A 354 -1.80 -26.12 0.61
C PRO A 354 -3.31 -26.25 0.44
N ARG A 355 -4.09 -25.44 1.14
CA ARG A 355 -5.51 -25.32 0.83
C ARG A 355 -5.58 -24.68 -0.55
N VAL A 356 -5.87 -25.52 -1.54
CA VAL A 356 -6.31 -25.04 -2.85
C VAL A 356 -7.62 -24.31 -2.60
N TYR A 357 -7.60 -23.01 -2.69
CA TYR A 357 -8.82 -22.21 -2.71
C TYR A 357 -9.52 -22.53 -4.03
N GLY A 358 -10.55 -23.34 -3.92
CA GLY A 358 -11.43 -23.61 -5.04
C GLY A 358 -12.13 -22.30 -5.40
N SER A 359 -11.85 -21.82 -6.60
CA SER A 359 -12.72 -20.87 -7.27
C SER A 359 -14.08 -21.55 -7.43
N SER A 360 -15.05 -21.21 -6.58
CA SER A 360 -16.44 -21.55 -6.87
C SER A 360 -16.88 -20.64 -8.03
N VAL A 361 -16.82 -21.21 -9.20
CA VAL A 361 -17.57 -20.73 -10.36
C VAL A 361 -19.05 -21.03 -10.08
N TYR A 362 -19.83 -20.01 -9.86
CA TYR A 362 -21.25 -19.96 -10.22
C TYR A 362 -21.57 -18.58 -10.78
#